data_099aa01f7e1be44daa7a14f26286f21c
#
_entry.id   099aa01f7e1be44daa7a14f26286f21c
#
_cell.length_a   1.000
_cell.length_b   1.000
_cell.length_c   1.000
_cell.angle_alpha   90.00
_cell.angle_beta   90.00
_cell.angle_gamma   90.00
#
_symmetry.space_group_name_H-M   'P 1'
#
loop_
_entity.id
_entity.type
_entity.pdbx_description
1 polymer ?
#
loop_
_entity_poly.entity_id
_entity_poly.type
_entity_poly.pdbx_seq_one_letter_code
_entity_poly.pdbx_strand_id
1 'polypeptide(L)'
;MRSILTTVYALAISAGFLASSAIVRGDDAAATSRLMPSEFGVPVEPSMKPVLDAVHAIHDPYRVPKLPLRIDQNYGQTPHDLEPFGYVAPFKRHFLVQMEYTGPGRAIPEPENVGTVKIGFLGPIEPTVSVATGGKSHEENLGQMMLRGTQLAIEKANDRGGYRRRGIPFELVIRNDNGLWGSSGNEIINLAYKDQVWAILGTIDGANSHIAIRVALKAEIPMINTGDTDPTFIETNIPWVFRVISDDRRQCYLLIDYIYRKVGIHKLGIIRASNRYGRFGVRELRDGSRRLGKPVPLEMAYFVGQPDFALELQRLKDAGVEAIVHWGDAEDGARILNQMREMGMKQPFFACDRCLGPEFAEIAGSNAEGVVCASPWNPERDDPRLQAFRERFTKRFGVEPDTYAAHAYDGAEMLLWAIQLAGLNRAKIRDVLAYRSEPWQGVVGKIQFTAALDGREEVFLAIHEGGRWRYYSREQLNIPSGEIEKYTDHLRTIPGDLTQFQQP
;
A
#
# COMPACT_ATOMS: atom_id res chain seq x y z
N MET A 1 3.27 17.82 -64.21
CA MET A 1 3.07 18.54 -62.97
C MET A 1 3.55 17.70 -61.74
N ARG A 2 4.79 17.38 -61.73
CA ARG A 2 5.48 16.74 -60.60
C ARG A 2 6.97 17.05 -60.77
N SER A 3 7.40 18.24 -60.31
CA SER A 3 8.82 18.60 -60.24
C SER A 3 9.06 20.06 -59.85
N ILE A 4 8.43 20.56 -58.81
CA ILE A 4 8.75 21.91 -58.27
C ILE A 4 8.60 21.99 -56.72
N LEU A 5 8.38 20.88 -56.00
CA LEU A 5 8.19 20.95 -54.56
C LEU A 5 9.32 20.35 -53.72
N THR A 6 10.47 19.99 -54.35
CA THR A 6 11.55 19.31 -53.61
C THR A 6 12.78 20.19 -53.40
N THR A 7 12.76 21.45 -53.82
CA THR A 7 13.96 22.31 -53.79
C THR A 7 13.88 23.47 -52.77
N VAL A 8 12.79 23.61 -52.03
CA VAL A 8 12.61 24.70 -51.05
C VAL A 8 12.86 24.28 -49.62
N TYR A 9 12.95 22.95 -49.33
CA TYR A 9 13.21 22.46 -47.97
C TYR A 9 14.68 22.19 -47.65
N ALA A 10 15.57 22.30 -48.61
CA ALA A 10 17.00 21.98 -48.40
C ALA A 10 17.87 23.24 -48.10
N LEU A 11 17.33 24.45 -48.15
CA LEU A 11 18.10 25.68 -47.92
C LEU A 11 17.83 26.40 -46.58
N ALA A 12 16.97 25.85 -45.73
CA ALA A 12 16.68 26.44 -44.42
C ALA A 12 17.41 25.74 -43.25
N ILE A 13 18.19 24.68 -43.50
CA ILE A 13 18.89 23.92 -42.45
C ILE A 13 20.41 24.18 -42.40
N SER A 14 20.96 24.93 -43.32
CA SER A 14 22.42 25.18 -43.38
C SER A 14 22.89 26.56 -42.87
N ALA A 15 22.00 27.40 -42.35
CA ALA A 15 22.36 28.72 -41.83
C ALA A 15 22.27 28.89 -40.31
N GLY A 16 21.99 27.84 -39.56
CA GLY A 16 21.80 27.84 -38.10
C GLY A 16 22.93 27.25 -37.27
N PHE A 17 24.02 26.81 -37.87
CA PHE A 17 25.05 26.01 -37.14
C PHE A 17 26.45 26.61 -37.16
N LEU A 18 26.59 27.93 -37.25
CA LEU A 18 27.89 28.60 -37.08
C LEU A 18 27.75 29.90 -36.27
N ALA A 19 27.43 29.77 -35.00
CA ALA A 19 27.80 30.79 -34.02
C ALA A 19 27.71 30.19 -32.62
N SER A 20 28.83 30.09 -31.99
CA SER A 20 29.07 29.89 -30.57
C SER A 20 29.57 28.50 -30.15
N SER A 21 30.75 28.18 -30.65
CA SER A 21 31.71 27.41 -29.85
C SER A 21 32.46 28.37 -28.90
N ALA A 22 31.75 28.94 -27.95
CA ALA A 22 32.39 29.45 -26.74
C ALA A 22 32.67 28.21 -25.87
N ILE A 23 33.94 27.82 -25.85
CA ILE A 23 34.50 26.97 -24.85
C ILE A 23 34.30 27.68 -23.51
N VAL A 24 33.23 27.41 -22.81
CA VAL A 24 33.13 27.68 -21.37
C VAL A 24 34.07 26.67 -20.72
N ARG A 25 35.29 27.16 -20.44
CA ARG A 25 36.23 26.46 -19.58
C ARG A 25 35.54 26.20 -18.28
N GLY A 26 35.53 24.90 -17.89
CA GLY A 26 34.96 24.47 -16.67
C GLY A 26 35.66 25.08 -15.46
N ASP A 27 34.96 25.95 -14.80
CA ASP A 27 35.20 26.32 -13.40
C ASP A 27 33.93 26.84 -12.71
N ASP A 28 32.83 27.09 -13.45
CA ASP A 28 31.55 27.57 -12.86
C ASP A 28 30.52 26.46 -12.63
N ALA A 29 30.83 25.21 -12.97
CA ALA A 29 29.98 24.05 -12.65
C ALA A 29 30.14 23.56 -11.19
N ALA A 30 31.03 24.18 -10.42
CA ALA A 30 31.30 23.80 -9.03
C ALA A 30 30.50 24.58 -7.99
N ALA A 31 29.68 25.54 -8.39
CA ALA A 31 28.99 26.42 -7.44
C ALA A 31 27.50 26.11 -7.21
N THR A 32 26.90 25.10 -7.84
CA THR A 32 25.78 24.42 -7.18
C THR A 32 26.35 23.53 -6.12
N SER A 33 26.63 24.08 -4.94
CA SER A 33 27.04 23.31 -3.77
C SER A 33 26.05 22.14 -3.65
N ARG A 34 26.52 20.92 -3.90
CA ARG A 34 25.79 19.71 -3.59
C ARG A 34 25.62 19.71 -2.07
N LEU A 35 24.53 20.34 -1.63
CA LEU A 35 24.16 20.29 -0.22
C LEU A 35 24.07 18.81 0.14
N MET A 36 24.93 18.36 1.03
CA MET A 36 24.92 16.98 1.47
C MET A 36 23.59 16.71 2.20
N PRO A 37 22.98 15.55 2.06
CA PRO A 37 21.70 15.23 2.72
C PRO A 37 21.70 15.50 4.23
N SER A 38 22.85 15.40 4.90
CA SER A 38 23.03 15.81 6.29
C SER A 38 22.71 17.29 6.57
N GLU A 39 22.87 18.17 5.56
CA GLU A 39 22.56 19.59 5.70
C GLU A 39 21.04 19.86 5.74
N PHE A 40 20.24 18.94 5.21
CA PHE A 40 18.76 19.01 5.31
C PHE A 40 18.23 18.39 6.61
N GLY A 41 19.11 17.84 7.47
CA GLY A 41 18.72 17.10 8.68
C GLY A 41 17.89 15.84 8.38
N VAL A 42 18.07 15.29 7.18
CA VAL A 42 17.45 14.04 6.74
C VAL A 42 18.47 12.93 6.99
N PRO A 43 18.15 11.90 7.76
CA PRO A 43 19.05 10.78 7.96
C PRO A 43 19.26 10.04 6.64
N VAL A 44 20.54 9.79 6.33
CA VAL A 44 20.95 9.03 5.14
C VAL A 44 21.75 7.85 5.58
N GLU A 45 21.26 6.66 5.32
CA GLU A 45 21.99 5.44 5.58
C GLU A 45 23.18 5.33 4.62
N PRO A 46 24.34 4.82 5.09
CA PRO A 46 25.53 4.66 4.25
C PRO A 46 25.29 3.86 2.95
N SER A 47 24.37 2.91 3.00
CA SER A 47 23.92 2.10 1.86
C SER A 47 23.26 2.92 0.75
N MET A 48 22.72 4.10 1.06
CA MET A 48 22.13 4.99 0.08
C MET A 48 23.14 5.80 -0.72
N LYS A 49 24.40 5.90 -0.28
CA LYS A 49 25.40 6.71 -0.96
C LYS A 49 25.57 6.33 -2.44
N PRO A 50 25.77 5.04 -2.81
CA PRO A 50 25.89 4.67 -4.23
C PRO A 50 24.63 5.01 -5.04
N VAL A 51 23.44 4.89 -4.44
CA VAL A 51 22.17 5.24 -5.09
C VAL A 51 22.11 6.73 -5.36
N LEU A 52 22.40 7.56 -4.38
CA LEU A 52 22.39 9.01 -4.51
C LEU A 52 23.44 9.50 -5.52
N ASP A 53 24.65 8.96 -5.47
CA ASP A 53 25.70 9.28 -6.43
C ASP A 53 25.24 8.95 -7.85
N ALA A 54 24.60 7.80 -8.08
CA ALA A 54 24.07 7.40 -9.37
C ALA A 54 22.89 8.27 -9.82
N VAL A 55 21.94 8.54 -8.93
CA VAL A 55 20.75 9.36 -9.20
C VAL A 55 21.12 10.80 -9.56
N HIS A 56 22.12 11.38 -8.90
CA HIS A 56 22.56 12.76 -9.17
C HIS A 56 23.59 12.88 -10.29
N ALA A 57 24.24 11.79 -10.71
CA ALA A 57 25.22 11.82 -11.80
C ALA A 57 24.62 11.79 -13.21
N ILE A 58 23.32 11.53 -13.34
CA ILE A 58 22.71 11.31 -14.66
C ILE A 58 22.30 12.62 -15.29
N HIS A 59 22.93 12.92 -16.41
CA HIS A 59 22.58 14.02 -17.29
C HIS A 59 22.18 13.58 -18.70
N ASP A 60 22.39 12.29 -19.04
CA ASP A 60 22.09 11.74 -20.35
C ASP A 60 20.75 10.96 -20.31
N PRO A 61 19.72 11.36 -21.09
CA PRO A 61 18.40 10.72 -21.08
C PRO A 61 18.44 9.26 -21.56
N TYR A 62 19.48 8.86 -22.28
CA TYR A 62 19.63 7.50 -22.82
C TYR A 62 20.50 6.61 -21.94
N ARG A 63 21.06 7.13 -20.86
CA ARG A 63 21.92 6.37 -19.96
C ARG A 63 21.14 5.91 -18.74
N VAL A 64 20.85 4.63 -18.69
CA VAL A 64 20.28 3.99 -17.49
C VAL A 64 21.39 3.82 -16.44
N PRO A 65 21.20 4.30 -15.20
CA PRO A 65 22.21 4.09 -14.16
C PRO A 65 22.26 2.61 -13.78
N LYS A 66 23.46 2.13 -13.50
CA LYS A 66 23.63 0.83 -12.87
C LYS A 66 23.32 0.97 -11.38
N LEU A 67 22.08 0.77 -11.01
CA LEU A 67 21.63 0.76 -9.61
C LEU A 67 21.56 -0.71 -9.13
N PRO A 68 21.80 -0.95 -7.85
CA PRO A 68 21.72 -2.31 -7.30
C PRO A 68 20.29 -2.78 -7.29
N LEU A 69 19.92 -3.66 -8.21
CA LEU A 69 18.59 -4.26 -8.23
C LEU A 69 18.38 -5.14 -7.01
N ARG A 70 17.22 -5.00 -6.40
CA ARG A 70 16.82 -5.91 -5.35
C ARG A 70 16.45 -7.26 -5.97
N ILE A 71 17.06 -8.31 -5.42
CA ILE A 71 16.75 -9.70 -5.76
C ILE A 71 16.13 -10.32 -4.52
N ASP A 72 14.87 -10.71 -4.63
CA ASP A 72 14.15 -11.38 -3.56
C ASP A 72 13.95 -12.85 -3.94
N GLN A 73 14.89 -13.67 -3.57
CA GLN A 73 14.86 -15.11 -3.89
C GLN A 73 13.65 -15.82 -3.27
N ASN A 74 13.08 -15.25 -2.23
CA ASN A 74 12.01 -15.87 -1.46
C ASN A 74 10.62 -15.35 -1.80
N TYR A 75 10.50 -14.20 -2.48
CA TYR A 75 9.18 -13.61 -2.71
C TYR A 75 8.29 -14.45 -3.63
N GLY A 76 8.88 -15.09 -4.59
CA GLY A 76 8.12 -15.97 -5.48
C GLY A 76 8.04 -17.41 -4.98
N GLN A 77 8.82 -17.70 -3.98
CA GLN A 77 8.64 -18.82 -3.09
C GLN A 77 7.73 -18.33 -1.96
N THR A 78 7.16 -19.21 -1.20
CA THR A 78 6.42 -18.79 -0.02
C THR A 78 7.38 -18.01 0.89
N PRO A 79 7.11 -16.74 1.23
CA PRO A 79 7.91 -16.00 2.20
C PRO A 79 8.03 -16.78 3.50
N HIS A 80 9.10 -16.57 4.28
CA HIS A 80 9.35 -17.30 5.53
C HIS A 80 8.16 -17.32 6.49
N ASP A 81 7.46 -16.21 6.59
CA ASP A 81 6.25 -16.07 7.40
C ASP A 81 5.03 -16.80 6.83
N LEU A 82 5.09 -17.22 5.57
CA LEU A 82 4.05 -17.97 4.88
C LEU A 82 4.47 -19.44 4.60
N GLU A 83 5.68 -19.85 4.91
CA GLU A 83 6.17 -21.21 4.70
C GLU A 83 5.23 -22.31 5.24
N PRO A 84 4.58 -22.12 6.38
CA PRO A 84 3.59 -23.08 6.88
C PRO A 84 2.44 -23.36 5.90
N PHE A 85 2.21 -22.49 4.93
CA PHE A 85 1.12 -22.60 3.95
C PHE A 85 1.54 -23.17 2.59
N GLY A 86 2.78 -23.63 2.47
CA GLY A 86 3.29 -24.28 1.27
C GLY A 86 4.04 -23.38 0.32
N TYR A 87 4.85 -24.03 -0.48
CA TYR A 87 5.67 -23.40 -1.49
C TYR A 87 4.85 -23.06 -2.74
N VAL A 88 4.96 -21.84 -3.22
CA VAL A 88 4.41 -21.39 -4.51
C VAL A 88 5.52 -20.75 -5.31
N ALA A 89 5.81 -21.31 -6.47
CA ALA A 89 6.75 -20.73 -7.39
C ALA A 89 6.22 -19.39 -7.94
N PRO A 90 7.08 -18.39 -8.18
CA PRO A 90 6.65 -17.15 -8.79
C PRO A 90 6.22 -17.40 -10.23
N PHE A 91 5.07 -16.87 -10.60
CA PHE A 91 4.60 -16.92 -11.97
C PHE A 91 5.11 -15.73 -12.81
N LYS A 92 5.72 -14.73 -12.18
CA LYS A 92 6.26 -13.54 -12.84
C LYS A 92 7.64 -13.17 -12.29
N ARG A 93 8.56 -12.86 -13.22
CA ARG A 93 9.93 -12.51 -12.87
C ARG A 93 10.06 -11.30 -11.93
N HIS A 94 9.18 -10.31 -12.02
CA HIS A 94 9.26 -9.09 -11.20
C HIS A 94 9.04 -9.32 -9.71
N PHE A 95 8.54 -10.48 -9.31
CA PHE A 95 8.52 -10.87 -7.90
C PHE A 95 9.89 -11.29 -7.38
N LEU A 96 10.79 -11.70 -8.27
CA LEU A 96 12.13 -12.13 -7.91
C LEU A 96 13.16 -11.01 -8.11
N VAL A 97 13.03 -10.24 -9.18
CA VAL A 97 14.00 -9.21 -9.57
C VAL A 97 13.27 -7.89 -9.76
N GLN A 98 13.75 -6.88 -9.08
CA GLN A 98 13.19 -5.55 -9.15
C GLN A 98 13.14 -5.02 -10.59
N MET A 99 12.01 -4.41 -10.94
CA MET A 99 11.85 -3.73 -12.21
C MET A 99 12.68 -2.46 -12.27
N GLU A 100 13.51 -2.37 -13.31
CA GLU A 100 14.23 -1.13 -13.63
C GLU A 100 13.32 -0.14 -14.34
N TYR A 101 13.48 1.12 -14.01
CA TYR A 101 12.99 2.20 -14.84
C TYR A 101 14.05 2.60 -15.85
N THR A 102 13.74 2.48 -17.13
CA THR A 102 14.67 2.74 -18.25
C THR A 102 14.33 4.00 -19.05
N GLY A 103 13.30 4.75 -18.63
CA GLY A 103 12.86 5.96 -19.34
C GLY A 103 13.78 7.18 -19.14
N PRO A 104 13.56 8.23 -19.91
CA PRO A 104 14.41 9.45 -19.94
C PRO A 104 14.13 10.43 -18.79
N GLY A 105 13.13 10.18 -17.93
CA GLY A 105 12.69 11.13 -16.90
C GLY A 105 13.78 11.58 -15.93
N ARG A 106 14.84 10.78 -15.73
CA ARG A 106 15.98 11.17 -14.87
C ARG A 106 16.75 12.39 -15.38
N ALA A 107 16.74 12.62 -16.68
CA ALA A 107 17.43 13.74 -17.31
C ALA A 107 16.63 15.05 -17.26
N ILE A 108 15.36 15.01 -16.84
CA ILE A 108 14.55 16.22 -16.69
C ILE A 108 15.18 17.08 -15.58
N PRO A 109 15.55 18.34 -15.87
CA PRO A 109 16.17 19.20 -14.86
C PRO A 109 15.19 19.54 -13.74
N GLU A 110 15.74 19.78 -12.54
CA GLU A 110 14.93 20.33 -11.46
C GLU A 110 14.50 21.76 -11.82
N PRO A 111 13.30 22.21 -11.43
CA PRO A 111 12.87 23.58 -11.66
C PRO A 111 13.72 24.56 -10.82
N GLU A 112 14.12 25.66 -11.43
CA GLU A 112 14.98 26.67 -10.77
C GLU A 112 14.24 27.45 -9.67
N ASN A 113 12.96 27.77 -9.91
CA ASN A 113 12.14 28.57 -9.00
C ASN A 113 10.95 27.76 -8.50
N VAL A 114 10.97 27.39 -7.24
CA VAL A 114 9.93 26.59 -6.58
C VAL A 114 9.38 27.38 -5.40
N GLY A 115 8.12 27.74 -5.46
CA GLY A 115 7.42 28.38 -4.33
C GLY A 115 6.82 27.38 -3.35
N THR A 116 6.35 26.23 -3.87
CA THR A 116 5.77 25.13 -3.08
C THR A 116 6.09 23.78 -3.72
N VAL A 117 6.18 22.75 -2.89
CA VAL A 117 6.32 21.36 -3.35
C VAL A 117 5.00 20.64 -3.18
N LYS A 118 4.30 20.39 -4.27
CA LYS A 118 2.96 19.81 -4.27
C LYS A 118 3.02 18.27 -4.17
N ILE A 119 2.28 17.72 -3.21
CA ILE A 119 2.07 16.28 -3.02
C ILE A 119 0.59 16.00 -3.23
N GLY A 120 0.25 15.00 -4.05
CA GLY A 120 -1.13 14.60 -4.27
C GLY A 120 -1.62 13.61 -3.21
N PHE A 121 -2.86 13.75 -2.81
CA PHE A 121 -3.61 12.74 -2.06
C PHE A 121 -4.85 12.36 -2.85
N LEU A 122 -5.12 11.05 -2.94
CA LEU A 122 -6.30 10.49 -3.62
C LEU A 122 -6.98 9.46 -2.72
N GLY A 123 -8.25 9.67 -2.39
CA GLY A 123 -9.03 8.73 -1.60
C GLY A 123 -10.45 9.22 -1.32
N PRO A 124 -11.33 8.36 -0.80
CA PRO A 124 -12.70 8.71 -0.43
C PRO A 124 -12.70 9.46 0.90
N ILE A 125 -12.87 10.77 0.84
CA ILE A 125 -12.80 11.66 2.02
C ILE A 125 -14.13 12.24 2.46
N GLU A 126 -15.21 11.98 1.73
CA GLU A 126 -16.54 12.40 2.16
C GLU A 126 -17.02 11.57 3.37
N PRO A 127 -17.72 12.20 4.31
CA PRO A 127 -18.32 11.49 5.42
C PRO A 127 -19.23 10.36 4.95
N THR A 128 -19.14 9.22 5.61
CA THR A 128 -20.03 8.08 5.35
C THR A 128 -21.25 8.17 6.26
N VAL A 129 -22.45 8.02 5.70
CA VAL A 129 -23.69 7.98 6.49
C VAL A 129 -24.03 6.53 6.81
N SER A 130 -24.00 6.17 8.08
CA SER A 130 -24.34 4.82 8.53
C SER A 130 -25.87 4.68 8.72
N VAL A 131 -26.44 3.70 8.04
CA VAL A 131 -27.85 3.31 8.19
C VAL A 131 -28.08 2.63 9.54
N ALA A 132 -27.12 1.83 10.01
CA ALA A 132 -27.23 1.10 11.26
C ALA A 132 -27.26 1.99 12.51
N THR A 133 -26.64 3.17 12.46
CA THR A 133 -26.66 4.16 13.56
C THR A 133 -27.74 5.21 13.41
N GLY A 134 -28.74 4.96 12.54
CA GLY A 134 -29.86 5.86 12.34
C GLY A 134 -29.53 7.13 11.55
N GLY A 135 -28.55 7.05 10.64
CA GLY A 135 -28.17 8.16 9.77
C GLY A 135 -27.08 9.08 10.36
N LYS A 136 -26.39 8.66 11.42
CA LYS A 136 -25.19 9.39 11.87
C LYS A 136 -24.13 9.39 10.77
N SER A 137 -23.54 10.55 10.55
CA SER A 137 -22.40 10.72 9.67
C SER A 137 -21.13 10.32 10.40
N HIS A 138 -20.36 9.40 9.82
CA HIS A 138 -19.03 9.05 10.31
C HIS A 138 -17.99 9.85 9.51
N GLU A 139 -17.41 10.86 10.17
CA GLU A 139 -16.32 11.65 9.59
C GLU A 139 -14.98 10.88 9.62
N GLU A 140 -14.88 9.89 10.50
CA GLU A 140 -13.69 9.06 10.70
C GLU A 140 -13.64 7.85 9.76
N ASN A 141 -14.17 7.95 8.54
CA ASN A 141 -14.03 6.87 7.57
C ASN A 141 -12.56 6.66 7.18
N LEU A 142 -12.26 5.49 6.60
CA LEU A 142 -10.90 5.06 6.30
C LEU A 142 -10.12 6.07 5.44
N GLY A 143 -10.79 6.72 4.48
CA GLY A 143 -10.19 7.73 3.62
C GLY A 143 -9.84 9.02 4.36
N GLN A 144 -10.70 9.46 5.28
CA GLN A 144 -10.43 10.60 6.15
C GLN A 144 -9.26 10.31 7.10
N MET A 145 -9.18 9.11 7.65
CA MET A 145 -8.08 8.72 8.53
C MET A 145 -6.75 8.68 7.77
N MET A 146 -6.72 8.17 6.54
CA MET A 146 -5.55 8.27 5.65
C MET A 146 -5.15 9.71 5.38
N LEU A 147 -6.11 10.59 5.09
CA LEU A 147 -5.86 12.01 4.85
C LEU A 147 -5.23 12.67 6.08
N ARG A 148 -5.79 12.44 7.26
CA ARG A 148 -5.28 12.99 8.54
C ARG A 148 -3.85 12.53 8.83
N GLY A 149 -3.54 11.25 8.60
CA GLY A 149 -2.17 10.73 8.70
C GLY A 149 -1.19 11.45 7.77
N THR A 150 -1.59 11.61 6.51
CA THR A 150 -0.82 12.34 5.50
C THR A 150 -0.62 13.81 5.89
N GLN A 151 -1.68 14.51 6.31
CA GLN A 151 -1.62 15.89 6.76
C GLN A 151 -0.62 16.08 7.92
N LEU A 152 -0.65 15.18 8.90
CA LEU A 152 0.24 15.26 10.06
C LEU A 152 1.72 15.15 9.65
N ALA A 153 2.06 14.31 8.67
CA ALA A 153 3.42 14.17 8.14
C ALA A 153 3.85 15.44 7.38
N ILE A 154 2.97 16.01 6.56
CA ILE A 154 3.22 17.27 5.83
C ILE A 154 3.42 18.43 6.81
N GLU A 155 2.54 18.57 7.80
CA GLU A 155 2.66 19.60 8.85
C GLU A 155 4.01 19.50 9.56
N LYS A 156 4.39 18.29 9.97
CA LYS A 156 5.69 18.04 10.64
C LYS A 156 6.89 18.39 9.75
N ALA A 157 6.81 18.11 8.43
CA ALA A 157 7.89 18.46 7.52
C ALA A 157 8.01 19.99 7.34
N ASN A 158 6.88 20.69 7.29
CA ASN A 158 6.84 22.14 7.20
C ASN A 158 7.35 22.80 8.48
N ASP A 159 6.98 22.30 9.66
CA ASP A 159 7.50 22.75 10.97
C ASP A 159 9.04 22.66 11.04
N ARG A 160 9.65 21.71 10.30
CA ARG A 160 11.10 21.52 10.21
C ARG A 160 11.79 22.38 9.17
N GLY A 161 11.06 23.29 8.51
CA GLY A 161 11.58 24.23 7.52
C GLY A 161 11.29 23.84 6.05
N GLY A 162 10.39 22.87 5.82
CA GLY A 162 9.93 22.50 4.48
C GLY A 162 10.99 21.83 3.61
N TYR A 163 10.86 22.00 2.28
CA TYR A 163 11.77 21.38 1.33
C TYR A 163 13.19 21.91 1.47
N ARG A 164 14.11 20.98 1.72
CA ARG A 164 15.55 21.24 1.92
C ARG A 164 15.82 22.33 2.97
N ARG A 165 14.95 22.48 3.97
CA ARG A 165 15.02 23.53 5.01
C ARG A 165 15.18 24.96 4.46
N ARG A 166 14.65 25.20 3.28
CA ARG A 166 14.72 26.51 2.61
C ARG A 166 13.48 27.36 2.83
N GLY A 167 12.59 26.96 3.71
CA GLY A 167 11.30 27.63 3.94
C GLY A 167 10.29 27.42 2.80
N ILE A 168 10.57 26.50 1.85
CA ILE A 168 9.65 26.15 0.77
C ILE A 168 8.67 25.12 1.32
N PRO A 169 7.37 25.43 1.43
CA PRO A 169 6.42 24.51 2.05
C PRO A 169 6.09 23.33 1.14
N PHE A 170 5.80 22.20 1.77
CA PHE A 170 5.05 21.13 1.14
C PHE A 170 3.56 21.46 1.18
N GLU A 171 2.90 21.35 0.05
CA GLU A 171 1.45 21.58 -0.10
C GLU A 171 0.77 20.27 -0.44
N LEU A 172 -0.26 19.89 0.32
CA LEU A 172 -1.06 18.72 0.04
C LEU A 172 -2.23 19.09 -0.88
N VAL A 173 -2.21 18.55 -2.10
CA VAL A 173 -3.30 18.70 -3.07
C VAL A 173 -4.24 17.51 -2.91
N ILE A 174 -5.42 17.77 -2.34
CA ILE A 174 -6.38 16.74 -1.95
C ILE A 174 -7.39 16.55 -3.08
N ARG A 175 -7.60 15.29 -3.49
CA ARG A 175 -8.61 14.89 -4.47
C ARG A 175 -9.45 13.76 -3.91
N ASN A 176 -10.78 13.98 -3.97
CA ASN A 176 -11.77 13.01 -3.51
C ASN A 176 -12.21 12.13 -4.68
N ASP A 177 -12.03 10.83 -4.56
CA ASP A 177 -12.48 9.86 -5.57
C ASP A 177 -13.85 9.25 -5.24
N ASN A 178 -14.47 9.65 -4.14
CA ASN A 178 -15.78 9.16 -3.67
C ASN A 178 -15.87 7.61 -3.60
N GLY A 179 -14.73 6.90 -3.51
CA GLY A 179 -14.69 5.44 -3.59
C GLY A 179 -15.07 4.87 -4.97
N LEU A 180 -15.15 5.69 -6.01
CA LEU A 180 -15.60 5.30 -7.35
C LEU A 180 -14.43 5.28 -8.33
N TRP A 181 -14.22 4.14 -9.00
CA TRP A 181 -13.12 3.96 -9.94
C TRP A 181 -13.09 4.99 -11.08
N GLY A 182 -14.25 5.43 -11.59
CA GLY A 182 -14.34 6.46 -12.63
C GLY A 182 -13.90 7.83 -12.12
N SER A 183 -14.27 8.18 -10.90
CA SER A 183 -13.81 9.40 -10.23
C SER A 183 -12.30 9.35 -9.97
N SER A 184 -11.78 8.23 -9.47
CA SER A 184 -10.33 8.03 -9.29
C SER A 184 -9.55 8.28 -10.57
N GLY A 185 -10.06 7.80 -11.72
CA GLY A 185 -9.43 8.02 -13.02
C GLY A 185 -9.32 9.50 -13.37
N ASN A 186 -10.37 10.27 -13.15
CA ASN A 186 -10.38 11.71 -13.41
C ASN A 186 -9.49 12.48 -12.43
N GLU A 187 -9.60 12.17 -11.16
CA GLU A 187 -8.89 12.91 -10.11
C GLU A 187 -7.37 12.66 -10.14
N ILE A 188 -6.93 11.43 -10.46
CA ILE A 188 -5.49 11.19 -10.61
C ILE A 188 -4.91 11.88 -11.87
N ILE A 189 -5.69 12.01 -12.94
CA ILE A 189 -5.30 12.80 -14.11
C ILE A 189 -5.15 14.29 -13.73
N ASN A 190 -6.09 14.81 -12.93
CA ASN A 190 -5.98 16.18 -12.41
C ASN A 190 -4.70 16.34 -11.58
N LEU A 191 -4.42 15.46 -10.62
CA LEU A 191 -3.19 15.50 -9.81
C LEU A 191 -1.93 15.50 -10.68
N ALA A 192 -1.86 14.59 -11.66
CA ALA A 192 -0.66 14.37 -12.45
C ALA A 192 -0.36 15.51 -13.46
N TYR A 193 -1.40 16.01 -14.13
CA TYR A 193 -1.23 16.89 -15.30
C TYR A 193 -1.70 18.33 -15.07
N LYS A 194 -2.78 18.54 -14.28
CA LYS A 194 -3.28 19.89 -13.98
C LYS A 194 -2.57 20.49 -12.78
N ASP A 195 -2.54 19.74 -11.67
CA ASP A 195 -1.93 20.20 -10.42
C ASP A 195 -0.41 20.01 -10.43
N GLN A 196 0.09 19.10 -11.28
CA GLN A 196 1.51 18.80 -11.49
C GLN A 196 2.23 18.42 -10.20
N VAL A 197 1.60 17.55 -9.39
CA VAL A 197 2.19 17.07 -8.13
C VAL A 197 3.44 16.22 -8.39
N TRP A 198 4.35 16.19 -7.43
CA TRP A 198 5.61 15.45 -7.54
C TRP A 198 5.45 13.97 -7.28
N ALA A 199 4.51 13.61 -6.43
CA ALA A 199 4.15 12.23 -6.13
C ALA A 199 2.73 12.16 -5.59
N ILE A 200 2.17 10.95 -5.45
CA ILE A 200 0.79 10.71 -5.03
C ILE A 200 0.77 9.71 -3.88
N LEU A 201 -0.06 10.00 -2.86
CA LEU A 201 -0.42 9.12 -1.76
C LEU A 201 -1.88 8.67 -1.90
N GLY A 202 -2.18 7.46 -1.52
CA GLY A 202 -3.52 6.85 -1.66
C GLY A 202 -3.39 5.62 -2.57
N THR A 203 -4.35 4.87 -2.84
CA THR A 203 -5.79 4.87 -2.64
C THR A 203 -6.19 3.82 -1.58
N ILE A 204 -7.50 3.49 -1.47
CA ILE A 204 -7.95 2.51 -0.47
C ILE A 204 -8.48 1.22 -1.09
N ASP A 205 -9.21 1.30 -2.17
CA ASP A 205 -9.83 0.14 -2.82
C ASP A 205 -9.10 -0.29 -4.09
N GLY A 206 -8.93 -1.61 -4.27
CA GLY A 206 -8.26 -2.17 -5.43
C GLY A 206 -8.87 -1.77 -6.79
N ALA A 207 -10.17 -1.49 -6.86
CA ALA A 207 -10.80 -0.97 -8.07
C ALA A 207 -10.24 0.42 -8.46
N ASN A 208 -10.10 1.30 -7.47
CA ASN A 208 -9.59 2.66 -7.61
C ASN A 208 -8.07 2.65 -7.86
N SER A 209 -7.35 1.81 -7.11
CA SER A 209 -5.91 1.64 -7.26
C SER A 209 -5.52 1.18 -8.65
N HIS A 210 -6.22 0.18 -9.22
CA HIS A 210 -5.92 -0.35 -10.56
C HIS A 210 -6.16 0.66 -11.70
N ILE A 211 -7.00 1.67 -11.50
CA ILE A 211 -7.11 2.80 -12.44
C ILE A 211 -5.97 3.81 -12.20
N ALA A 212 -5.73 4.15 -10.93
CA ALA A 212 -4.73 5.13 -10.55
C ALA A 212 -3.32 4.75 -11.04
N ILE A 213 -2.90 3.50 -10.88
CA ILE A 213 -1.56 3.05 -11.27
C ILE A 213 -1.31 3.11 -12.78
N ARG A 214 -2.34 3.04 -13.61
CA ARG A 214 -2.21 3.21 -15.07
C ARG A 214 -1.83 4.65 -15.44
N VAL A 215 -2.40 5.61 -14.71
CA VAL A 215 -2.03 7.04 -14.88
C VAL A 215 -0.64 7.29 -14.29
N ALA A 216 -0.34 6.72 -13.12
CA ALA A 216 0.98 6.82 -12.50
C ALA A 216 2.10 6.33 -13.44
N LEU A 217 1.87 5.21 -14.15
CA LEU A 217 2.79 4.69 -15.17
C LEU A 217 2.97 5.68 -16.34
N LYS A 218 1.86 6.20 -16.90
CA LYS A 218 1.92 7.10 -18.06
C LYS A 218 2.47 8.48 -17.73
N ALA A 219 2.19 8.97 -16.54
CA ALA A 219 2.66 10.29 -16.06
C ALA A 219 4.06 10.22 -15.47
N GLU A 220 4.66 9.02 -15.40
CA GLU A 220 5.94 8.78 -14.73
C GLU A 220 5.98 9.46 -13.35
N ILE A 221 4.96 9.17 -12.51
CA ILE A 221 4.80 9.77 -11.19
C ILE A 221 4.83 8.70 -10.09
N PRO A 222 5.70 8.83 -9.07
CA PRO A 222 5.72 7.91 -7.95
C PRO A 222 4.39 7.95 -7.20
N MET A 223 3.85 6.76 -6.91
CA MET A 223 2.65 6.58 -6.12
C MET A 223 2.94 5.64 -4.96
N ILE A 224 2.72 6.08 -3.73
CA ILE A 224 2.75 5.22 -2.54
C ILE A 224 1.32 4.92 -2.14
N ASN A 225 0.95 3.66 -2.24
CA ASN A 225 -0.31 3.17 -1.73
C ASN A 225 -0.21 2.89 -0.24
N THR A 226 -1.15 3.43 0.52
CA THR A 226 -1.17 3.39 1.98
C THR A 226 -2.43 2.74 2.56
N GLY A 227 -3.35 2.26 1.72
CA GLY A 227 -4.63 1.72 2.18
C GLY A 227 -5.15 0.50 1.42
N ASP A 228 -4.65 0.21 0.23
CA ASP A 228 -5.13 -0.91 -0.58
C ASP A 228 -4.38 -2.21 -0.23
N THR A 229 -5.10 -3.14 0.36
CA THR A 229 -4.58 -4.46 0.76
C THR A 229 -4.74 -5.54 -0.33
N ASP A 230 -5.33 -5.21 -1.49
CA ASP A 230 -5.50 -6.16 -2.61
C ASP A 230 -4.14 -6.67 -3.10
N PRO A 231 -3.83 -7.97 -3.01
CA PRO A 231 -2.55 -8.51 -3.46
C PRO A 231 -2.27 -8.25 -4.94
N THR A 232 -3.32 -8.13 -5.77
CA THR A 232 -3.17 -7.94 -7.22
C THR A 232 -2.67 -6.55 -7.62
N PHE A 233 -2.69 -5.58 -6.69
CA PHE A 233 -2.18 -4.24 -6.93
C PHE A 233 -0.71 -4.26 -7.38
N ILE A 234 0.15 -4.96 -6.64
CA ILE A 234 1.58 -5.10 -6.93
C ILE A 234 1.85 -6.09 -8.08
N GLU A 235 0.92 -7.00 -8.35
CA GLU A 235 1.05 -7.97 -9.46
C GLU A 235 1.00 -7.33 -10.85
N THR A 236 0.81 -6.03 -10.95
CA THR A 236 0.71 -5.26 -12.20
C THR A 236 2.05 -4.97 -12.87
N ASN A 237 3.17 -5.18 -12.20
CA ASN A 237 4.51 -4.94 -12.74
C ASN A 237 4.73 -3.47 -13.18
N ILE A 238 4.32 -2.53 -12.36
CA ILE A 238 4.46 -1.09 -12.61
C ILE A 238 5.56 -0.51 -11.73
N PRO A 239 6.70 -0.03 -12.29
CA PRO A 239 7.87 0.39 -11.52
C PRO A 239 7.69 1.73 -10.77
N TRP A 240 6.53 2.35 -10.87
CA TRP A 240 6.19 3.64 -10.27
C TRP A 240 5.37 3.55 -9.00
N VAL A 241 5.01 2.31 -8.60
CA VAL A 241 4.03 2.08 -7.56
C VAL A 241 4.67 1.31 -6.40
N PHE A 242 4.43 1.80 -5.21
CA PHE A 242 4.91 1.26 -3.94
C PHE A 242 3.71 1.01 -3.03
N ARG A 243 3.78 0.01 -2.17
CA ARG A 243 2.77 -0.21 -1.13
C ARG A 243 3.45 -0.31 0.23
N VAL A 244 2.86 0.34 1.22
CA VAL A 244 3.38 0.36 2.61
C VAL A 244 2.43 -0.28 3.62
N ILE A 245 1.31 -0.83 3.18
CA ILE A 245 0.39 -1.61 4.02
C ILE A 245 0.43 -3.08 3.63
N SER A 246 0.46 -3.98 4.61
CA SER A 246 0.45 -5.42 4.37
C SER A 246 -0.80 -5.87 3.63
N ASP A 247 -0.61 -6.78 2.66
CA ASP A 247 -1.69 -7.28 1.83
C ASP A 247 -2.63 -8.26 2.55
N ASP A 248 -3.79 -8.51 1.93
CA ASP A 248 -4.77 -9.48 2.41
C ASP A 248 -4.20 -10.90 2.49
N ARG A 249 -3.22 -11.26 1.68
CA ARG A 249 -2.59 -12.60 1.70
C ARG A 249 -1.96 -12.87 3.05
N ARG A 250 -1.13 -11.94 3.54
CA ARG A 250 -0.42 -12.09 4.82
C ARG A 250 -1.40 -12.10 5.99
N GLN A 251 -2.39 -11.21 5.94
CA GLN A 251 -3.45 -11.12 6.93
C GLN A 251 -4.29 -12.40 6.97
N CYS A 252 -4.76 -12.86 5.82
CA CYS A 252 -5.55 -14.08 5.69
C CYS A 252 -4.79 -15.32 6.19
N TYR A 253 -3.51 -15.44 5.84
CA TYR A 253 -2.75 -16.62 6.22
C TYR A 253 -2.51 -16.71 7.72
N LEU A 254 -2.23 -15.56 8.39
CA LEU A 254 -2.14 -15.54 9.85
C LEU A 254 -3.49 -15.92 10.49
N LEU A 255 -4.59 -15.37 10.00
CA LEU A 255 -5.93 -15.64 10.50
C LEU A 255 -6.32 -17.11 10.31
N ILE A 256 -6.08 -17.65 9.12
CA ILE A 256 -6.34 -19.06 8.79
C ILE A 256 -5.53 -20.01 9.67
N ASP A 257 -4.27 -19.70 9.89
CA ASP A 257 -3.39 -20.50 10.74
C ASP A 257 -3.88 -20.51 12.21
N TYR A 258 -4.31 -19.36 12.69
CA TYR A 258 -4.95 -19.25 14.00
C TYR A 258 -6.24 -20.08 14.09
N ILE A 259 -7.14 -19.93 13.11
CA ILE A 259 -8.44 -20.63 13.09
C ILE A 259 -8.26 -22.15 13.11
N TYR A 260 -7.42 -22.69 12.22
CA TYR A 260 -7.29 -24.13 12.07
C TYR A 260 -6.32 -24.77 13.07
N ARG A 261 -5.21 -24.11 13.39
CA ARG A 261 -4.15 -24.71 14.20
C ARG A 261 -4.24 -24.37 15.68
N LYS A 262 -4.68 -23.15 16.01
CA LYS A 262 -4.81 -22.73 17.42
C LYS A 262 -6.20 -22.99 17.97
N VAL A 263 -7.25 -22.58 17.24
CA VAL A 263 -8.64 -22.77 17.68
C VAL A 263 -9.13 -24.20 17.39
N GLY A 264 -8.60 -24.85 16.36
CA GLY A 264 -8.94 -26.23 16.01
C GLY A 264 -10.24 -26.36 15.20
N ILE A 265 -10.65 -25.35 14.48
CA ILE A 265 -11.82 -25.38 13.59
C ILE A 265 -11.55 -26.31 12.41
N HIS A 266 -12.57 -27.04 11.96
CA HIS A 266 -12.48 -27.94 10.80
C HIS A 266 -13.33 -27.48 9.61
N LYS A 267 -14.44 -26.79 9.87
CA LYS A 267 -15.38 -26.33 8.85
C LYS A 267 -15.57 -24.82 8.94
N LEU A 268 -14.86 -24.07 8.13
CA LEU A 268 -14.94 -22.61 8.08
C LEU A 268 -15.97 -22.17 7.05
N GLY A 269 -16.92 -21.31 7.43
CA GLY A 269 -17.80 -20.59 6.50
C GLY A 269 -17.27 -19.18 6.24
N ILE A 270 -17.52 -18.68 5.04
CA ILE A 270 -17.18 -17.30 4.67
C ILE A 270 -18.45 -16.53 4.31
N ILE A 271 -18.56 -15.30 4.82
CA ILE A 271 -19.54 -14.32 4.37
C ILE A 271 -18.81 -13.04 3.98
N ARG A 272 -19.01 -12.55 2.77
CA ARG A 272 -18.23 -11.44 2.24
C ARG A 272 -19.04 -10.42 1.46
N ALA A 273 -18.56 -9.18 1.43
CA ALA A 273 -19.08 -8.16 0.54
C ALA A 273 -18.92 -8.56 -0.94
N SER A 274 -19.86 -8.14 -1.78
CA SER A 274 -19.83 -8.39 -3.23
C SER A 274 -18.90 -7.43 -3.99
N ASN A 275 -18.34 -6.41 -3.32
CA ASN A 275 -17.37 -5.48 -3.90
C ASN A 275 -16.00 -6.15 -4.17
N ARG A 276 -15.04 -5.39 -4.69
CA ARG A 276 -13.70 -5.90 -5.02
C ARG A 276 -12.95 -6.35 -3.76
N TYR A 277 -12.99 -5.55 -2.68
CA TYR A 277 -12.33 -5.87 -1.43
C TYR A 277 -12.75 -7.25 -0.89
N GLY A 278 -14.07 -7.49 -0.78
CA GLY A 278 -14.58 -8.79 -0.34
C GLY A 278 -14.16 -9.95 -1.23
N ARG A 279 -14.18 -9.78 -2.55
CA ARG A 279 -13.82 -10.87 -3.48
C ARG A 279 -12.36 -11.26 -3.45
N PHE A 280 -11.45 -10.27 -3.36
CA PHE A 280 -10.01 -10.52 -3.43
C PHE A 280 -9.44 -10.97 -2.08
N GLY A 281 -9.93 -10.41 -0.96
CA GLY A 281 -9.55 -10.90 0.36
C GLY A 281 -9.91 -12.37 0.58
N VAL A 282 -11.16 -12.77 0.31
CA VAL A 282 -11.54 -14.19 0.49
C VAL A 282 -10.87 -15.14 -0.52
N ARG A 283 -10.34 -14.65 -1.63
CA ARG A 283 -9.49 -15.48 -2.50
C ARG A 283 -8.29 -16.00 -1.73
N GLU A 284 -7.65 -15.15 -0.94
CA GLU A 284 -6.48 -15.50 -0.13
C GLU A 284 -6.87 -16.40 1.07
N LEU A 285 -8.04 -16.16 1.68
CA LEU A 285 -8.59 -17.08 2.69
C LEU A 285 -8.79 -18.50 2.14
N ARG A 286 -9.41 -18.62 0.97
CA ARG A 286 -9.62 -19.92 0.31
C ARG A 286 -8.32 -20.60 -0.04
N ASP A 287 -7.33 -19.83 -0.53
CA ASP A 287 -6.03 -20.36 -0.88
C ASP A 287 -5.30 -20.89 0.36
N GLY A 288 -5.26 -20.10 1.45
CA GLY A 288 -4.68 -20.51 2.71
C GLY A 288 -5.34 -21.78 3.28
N SER A 289 -6.68 -21.80 3.33
CA SER A 289 -7.45 -22.98 3.80
C SER A 289 -7.15 -24.23 2.97
N ARG A 290 -7.15 -24.09 1.65
CA ARG A 290 -6.86 -25.20 0.73
C ARG A 290 -5.45 -25.73 0.89
N ARG A 291 -4.46 -24.85 1.11
CA ARG A 291 -3.06 -25.24 1.35
C ARG A 291 -2.88 -26.03 2.64
N LEU A 292 -3.76 -25.84 3.62
CA LEU A 292 -3.81 -26.64 4.85
C LEU A 292 -4.64 -27.92 4.70
N GLY A 293 -5.08 -28.28 3.49
CA GLY A 293 -5.93 -29.44 3.25
C GLY A 293 -7.37 -29.29 3.77
N LYS A 294 -7.79 -28.04 4.07
CA LYS A 294 -9.11 -27.72 4.65
C LYS A 294 -9.86 -26.73 3.75
N PRO A 295 -10.34 -27.15 2.56
CA PRO A 295 -11.05 -26.25 1.68
C PRO A 295 -12.33 -25.72 2.35
N VAL A 296 -12.62 -24.45 2.14
CA VAL A 296 -13.80 -23.78 2.67
C VAL A 296 -15.06 -24.42 2.06
N PRO A 297 -15.98 -24.99 2.86
CA PRO A 297 -17.15 -25.68 2.33
C PRO A 297 -18.20 -24.74 1.75
N LEU A 298 -18.32 -23.51 2.26
CA LEU A 298 -19.34 -22.57 1.81
C LEU A 298 -18.86 -21.13 1.92
N GLU A 299 -19.04 -20.38 0.84
CA GLU A 299 -18.86 -18.93 0.74
C GLU A 299 -20.17 -18.28 0.32
N MET A 300 -20.60 -17.29 1.09
CA MET A 300 -21.76 -16.48 0.81
C MET A 300 -21.33 -15.04 0.48
N ALA A 301 -21.98 -14.42 -0.47
CA ALA A 301 -21.78 -13.03 -0.83
C ALA A 301 -23.02 -12.22 -0.50
N TYR A 302 -22.84 -11.00 0.00
CA TYR A 302 -23.89 -10.05 0.26
C TYR A 302 -23.63 -8.71 -0.46
N PHE A 303 -24.63 -7.90 -0.67
CA PHE A 303 -24.48 -6.54 -1.18
C PHE A 303 -24.20 -5.58 -0.04
N VAL A 304 -23.23 -4.69 -0.23
CA VAL A 304 -22.88 -3.67 0.77
C VAL A 304 -24.12 -2.86 1.15
N GLY A 305 -24.36 -2.71 2.45
CA GLY A 305 -25.55 -2.05 2.99
C GLY A 305 -26.85 -2.87 2.90
N GLN A 306 -26.79 -4.16 2.58
CA GLN A 306 -27.93 -5.07 2.60
C GLN A 306 -28.63 -5.05 3.99
N PRO A 307 -29.96 -4.93 4.05
CA PRO A 307 -30.64 -4.78 5.34
C PRO A 307 -30.78 -6.07 6.14
N ASP A 308 -30.74 -7.23 5.50
CA ASP A 308 -31.00 -8.55 6.10
C ASP A 308 -30.06 -9.61 5.54
N PHE A 309 -29.49 -10.43 6.39
CA PHE A 309 -28.53 -11.50 6.07
C PHE A 309 -29.04 -12.89 6.44
N ALA A 310 -30.34 -13.02 6.75
CA ALA A 310 -30.94 -14.27 7.21
C ALA A 310 -30.71 -15.44 6.24
N LEU A 311 -30.80 -15.19 4.94
CA LEU A 311 -30.61 -16.23 3.93
C LEU A 311 -29.18 -16.77 3.92
N GLU A 312 -28.19 -15.88 3.92
CA GLU A 312 -26.78 -16.23 3.93
C GLU A 312 -26.40 -16.98 5.21
N LEU A 313 -26.84 -16.46 6.35
CA LEU A 313 -26.60 -17.05 7.66
C LEU A 313 -27.30 -18.42 7.82
N GLN A 314 -28.54 -18.57 7.33
CA GLN A 314 -29.24 -19.85 7.37
C GLN A 314 -28.49 -20.92 6.55
N ARG A 315 -28.00 -20.58 5.35
CA ARG A 315 -27.21 -21.49 4.52
C ARG A 315 -25.91 -21.91 5.18
N LEU A 316 -25.21 -20.97 5.84
CA LEU A 316 -24.00 -21.28 6.64
C LEU A 316 -24.32 -22.21 7.80
N LYS A 317 -25.44 -21.96 8.50
CA LYS A 317 -25.94 -22.82 9.59
C LYS A 317 -26.26 -24.22 9.10
N ASP A 318 -26.99 -24.37 7.99
CA ASP A 318 -27.38 -25.64 7.41
C ASP A 318 -26.18 -26.44 6.89
N ALA A 319 -25.12 -25.75 6.42
CA ALA A 319 -23.86 -26.35 6.04
C ALA A 319 -23.05 -26.87 7.24
N GLY A 320 -23.47 -26.57 8.46
CA GLY A 320 -22.82 -27.02 9.69
C GLY A 320 -21.43 -26.42 9.87
N VAL A 321 -21.24 -25.14 9.50
CA VAL A 321 -19.95 -24.46 9.72
C VAL A 321 -19.71 -24.28 11.22
N GLU A 322 -18.46 -24.44 11.62
CA GLU A 322 -18.01 -24.34 13.01
C GLU A 322 -17.56 -22.92 13.38
N ALA A 323 -17.21 -22.12 12.38
CA ALA A 323 -16.83 -20.72 12.52
C ALA A 323 -17.19 -19.94 11.26
N ILE A 324 -17.31 -18.61 11.37
CA ILE A 324 -17.60 -17.71 10.25
C ILE A 324 -16.49 -16.66 10.16
N VAL A 325 -15.96 -16.45 8.95
CA VAL A 325 -15.11 -15.31 8.61
C VAL A 325 -15.89 -14.31 7.78
N HIS A 326 -15.91 -13.08 8.22
CA HIS A 326 -16.45 -11.94 7.50
C HIS A 326 -15.33 -11.18 6.79
N TRP A 327 -15.56 -10.80 5.51
CA TRP A 327 -14.66 -9.93 4.75
C TRP A 327 -15.45 -8.81 4.06
N GLY A 328 -15.40 -7.63 4.64
CA GLY A 328 -16.15 -6.45 4.23
C GLY A 328 -15.98 -5.31 5.22
N ASP A 329 -16.83 -4.31 5.11
CA ASP A 329 -16.73 -3.13 5.97
C ASP A 329 -17.33 -3.36 7.37
N ALA A 330 -16.92 -2.52 8.33
CA ALA A 330 -17.24 -2.66 9.75
C ALA A 330 -18.74 -2.72 10.05
N GLU A 331 -19.53 -1.82 9.44
CA GLU A 331 -20.97 -1.74 9.68
C GLU A 331 -21.68 -3.05 9.31
N ASP A 332 -21.47 -3.55 8.09
CA ASP A 332 -22.09 -4.81 7.65
C ASP A 332 -21.60 -5.99 8.49
N GLY A 333 -20.31 -6.03 8.83
CA GLY A 333 -19.74 -7.07 9.69
C GLY A 333 -20.39 -7.14 11.07
N ALA A 334 -20.61 -6.00 11.71
CA ALA A 334 -21.27 -5.92 13.02
C ALA A 334 -22.76 -6.31 12.94
N ARG A 335 -23.46 -5.90 11.88
CA ARG A 335 -24.87 -6.27 11.65
C ARG A 335 -25.03 -7.76 11.38
N ILE A 336 -24.14 -8.36 10.58
CA ILE A 336 -24.09 -9.81 10.34
C ILE A 336 -23.87 -10.54 11.66
N LEU A 337 -22.93 -10.09 12.48
CA LEU A 337 -22.68 -10.70 13.79
C LEU A 337 -23.91 -10.63 14.71
N ASN A 338 -24.57 -9.47 14.80
CA ASN A 338 -25.77 -9.30 15.61
C ASN A 338 -26.89 -10.22 15.13
N GLN A 339 -27.20 -10.24 13.84
CA GLN A 339 -28.21 -11.10 13.28
C GLN A 339 -27.87 -12.59 13.45
N MET A 340 -26.60 -12.96 13.32
CA MET A 340 -26.12 -14.30 13.63
C MET A 340 -26.47 -14.71 15.06
N ARG A 341 -26.25 -13.83 16.05
CA ARG A 341 -26.59 -14.08 17.46
C ARG A 341 -28.11 -14.16 17.69
N GLU A 342 -28.88 -13.30 17.04
CA GLU A 342 -30.36 -13.34 17.07
C GLU A 342 -30.93 -14.65 16.52
N MET A 343 -30.28 -15.22 15.48
CA MET A 343 -30.62 -16.55 14.94
C MET A 343 -30.15 -17.73 15.80
N GLY A 344 -29.60 -17.46 16.99
CA GLY A 344 -29.11 -18.46 17.95
C GLY A 344 -27.80 -19.13 17.52
N MET A 345 -27.07 -18.58 16.55
CA MET A 345 -25.78 -19.07 16.11
C MET A 345 -24.68 -18.59 17.05
N LYS A 346 -23.95 -19.51 17.67
CA LYS A 346 -22.91 -19.23 18.69
C LYS A 346 -21.48 -19.41 18.19
N GLN A 347 -21.30 -19.74 16.92
CA GLN A 347 -19.99 -19.98 16.33
C GLN A 347 -19.06 -18.76 16.53
N PRO A 348 -17.75 -18.98 16.68
CA PRO A 348 -16.76 -17.91 16.63
C PRO A 348 -16.89 -17.07 15.36
N PHE A 349 -16.68 -15.78 15.51
CA PHE A 349 -16.71 -14.82 14.41
C PHE A 349 -15.34 -14.21 14.22
N PHE A 350 -14.83 -14.30 13.01
CA PHE A 350 -13.55 -13.74 12.58
C PHE A 350 -13.79 -12.68 11.52
N ALA A 351 -12.94 -11.66 11.43
CA ALA A 351 -13.14 -10.62 10.47
C ALA A 351 -11.81 -10.03 9.91
N CYS A 352 -11.94 -9.19 8.90
CA CYS A 352 -10.83 -8.46 8.30
C CYS A 352 -10.45 -7.21 9.10
N ASP A 353 -9.37 -6.56 8.69
CA ASP A 353 -8.82 -5.34 9.29
C ASP A 353 -9.80 -4.16 9.32
N ARG A 354 -10.68 -4.03 8.33
CA ARG A 354 -11.69 -2.95 8.29
C ARG A 354 -12.69 -3.01 9.45
N CYS A 355 -12.83 -4.17 10.10
CA CYS A 355 -13.69 -4.32 11.27
C CYS A 355 -13.05 -3.84 12.58
N LEU A 356 -11.82 -3.34 12.57
CA LEU A 356 -11.13 -2.84 13.77
C LEU A 356 -11.56 -1.42 14.20
N GLY A 357 -12.35 -0.74 13.37
CA GLY A 357 -12.85 0.59 13.69
C GLY A 357 -13.81 0.62 14.90
N PRO A 358 -14.00 1.79 15.51
CA PRO A 358 -14.94 1.96 16.64
C PRO A 358 -16.38 1.61 16.23
N GLU A 359 -16.76 1.82 14.98
CA GLU A 359 -18.09 1.50 14.44
C GLU A 359 -18.48 0.04 14.66
N PHE A 360 -17.56 -0.89 14.43
CA PHE A 360 -17.84 -2.32 14.62
C PHE A 360 -18.23 -2.62 16.06
N ALA A 361 -17.45 -2.14 17.02
CA ALA A 361 -17.71 -2.37 18.44
C ALA A 361 -18.97 -1.63 18.91
N GLU A 362 -19.22 -0.41 18.42
CA GLU A 362 -20.43 0.36 18.75
C GLU A 362 -21.70 -0.36 18.29
N ILE A 363 -21.72 -0.89 17.06
CA ILE A 363 -22.89 -1.56 16.47
C ILE A 363 -23.06 -2.97 17.04
N ALA A 364 -21.97 -3.72 17.17
CA ALA A 364 -22.02 -5.10 17.68
C ALA A 364 -22.31 -5.17 19.19
N GLY A 365 -21.98 -4.12 19.94
CA GLY A 365 -22.18 -4.07 21.39
C GLY A 365 -21.49 -5.25 22.10
N SER A 366 -22.21 -5.91 22.99
CA SER A 366 -21.69 -7.07 23.73
C SER A 366 -21.35 -8.28 22.84
N ASN A 367 -21.89 -8.35 21.63
CA ASN A 367 -21.58 -9.42 20.68
C ASN A 367 -20.16 -9.33 20.10
N ALA A 368 -19.51 -8.14 20.21
CA ALA A 368 -18.14 -7.94 19.78
C ALA A 368 -17.14 -8.76 20.62
N GLU A 369 -17.48 -9.11 21.88
CA GLU A 369 -16.58 -9.84 22.77
C GLU A 369 -16.16 -11.18 22.16
N GLY A 370 -14.86 -11.43 22.10
CA GLY A 370 -14.24 -12.63 21.50
C GLY A 370 -14.14 -12.61 19.98
N VAL A 371 -14.53 -11.55 19.29
CA VAL A 371 -14.28 -11.39 17.84
C VAL A 371 -12.79 -11.23 17.60
N VAL A 372 -12.28 -11.90 16.55
CA VAL A 372 -10.87 -11.84 16.15
C VAL A 372 -10.77 -11.28 14.74
N CYS A 373 -9.96 -10.24 14.58
CA CYS A 373 -9.67 -9.63 13.28
C CYS A 373 -8.18 -9.78 12.93
N ALA A 374 -7.88 -9.92 11.64
CA ALA A 374 -6.53 -9.67 11.16
C ALA A 374 -6.21 -8.18 11.25
N SER A 375 -4.97 -7.83 11.53
CA SER A 375 -4.52 -6.44 11.61
C SER A 375 -3.13 -6.25 11.02
N PRO A 376 -2.95 -5.29 10.10
CA PRO A 376 -1.62 -4.93 9.60
C PRO A 376 -0.86 -3.98 10.54
N TRP A 377 -1.41 -3.66 11.70
CA TRP A 377 -0.81 -2.75 12.66
C TRP A 377 -1.12 -3.15 14.12
N ASN A 378 -0.18 -2.86 15.01
CA ASN A 378 -0.37 -2.97 16.45
C ASN A 378 -0.15 -1.61 17.12
N PRO A 379 -1.22 -0.88 17.52
CA PRO A 379 -1.10 0.40 18.21
C PRO A 379 -0.63 0.31 19.66
N GLU A 380 -0.57 -0.90 20.23
CA GLU A 380 -0.13 -1.13 21.62
C GLU A 380 1.38 -1.45 21.72
N ARG A 381 2.12 -1.39 20.61
CA ARG A 381 3.56 -1.64 20.60
C ARG A 381 4.32 -0.65 21.47
N ASP A 382 5.29 -1.15 22.26
CA ASP A 382 6.20 -0.31 23.04
C ASP A 382 7.26 0.30 22.12
N ASP A 383 6.90 1.38 21.44
CA ASP A 383 7.76 2.15 20.53
C ASP A 383 7.53 3.65 20.77
N PRO A 384 8.55 4.39 21.22
CA PRO A 384 8.43 5.82 21.47
C PRO A 384 7.98 6.66 20.27
N ARG A 385 8.30 6.22 19.05
CA ARG A 385 7.86 6.91 17.81
C ARG A 385 6.36 6.74 17.62
N LEU A 386 5.85 5.53 17.86
CA LEU A 386 4.43 5.24 17.80
C LEU A 386 3.66 6.04 18.85
N GLN A 387 4.15 6.10 20.08
CA GLN A 387 3.53 6.87 21.16
C GLN A 387 3.49 8.37 20.80
N ALA A 388 4.62 8.94 20.36
CA ALA A 388 4.67 10.34 19.93
C ALA A 388 3.75 10.65 18.74
N PHE A 389 3.60 9.71 17.80
CA PHE A 389 2.64 9.84 16.70
C PHE A 389 1.21 9.85 17.20
N ARG A 390 0.81 8.90 18.04
CA ARG A 390 -0.53 8.80 18.59
C ARG A 390 -0.89 10.08 19.38
N GLU A 391 -0.03 10.53 20.26
CA GLU A 391 -0.24 11.76 21.04
C GLU A 391 -0.42 12.98 20.12
N ARG A 392 0.45 13.14 19.11
CA ARG A 392 0.36 14.25 18.16
C ARG A 392 -0.91 14.18 17.31
N PHE A 393 -1.27 12.98 16.84
CA PHE A 393 -2.46 12.74 16.05
C PHE A 393 -3.72 13.05 16.84
N THR A 394 -3.87 12.47 18.05
CA THR A 394 -5.02 12.67 18.91
C THR A 394 -5.15 14.15 19.33
N LYS A 395 -4.03 14.80 19.65
CA LYS A 395 -4.03 16.24 19.95
C LYS A 395 -4.50 17.09 18.76
N ARG A 396 -4.13 16.70 17.54
CA ARG A 396 -4.44 17.45 16.32
C ARG A 396 -5.87 17.25 15.85
N PHE A 397 -6.39 16.03 15.93
CA PHE A 397 -7.65 15.64 15.31
C PHE A 397 -8.75 15.24 16.29
N GLY A 398 -8.44 15.09 17.57
CA GLY A 398 -9.42 14.75 18.62
C GLY A 398 -9.85 13.28 18.67
N VAL A 399 -9.24 12.42 17.83
CA VAL A 399 -9.52 10.98 17.72
C VAL A 399 -8.23 10.17 17.70
N GLU A 400 -8.28 8.91 18.12
CA GLU A 400 -7.14 8.00 18.02
C GLU A 400 -6.88 7.62 16.56
N PRO A 401 -5.62 7.47 16.15
CA PRO A 401 -5.30 6.99 14.81
C PRO A 401 -5.64 5.51 14.66
N ASP A 402 -6.08 5.14 13.48
CA ASP A 402 -6.23 3.75 13.04
C ASP A 402 -5.05 3.27 12.18
N THR A 403 -5.14 2.05 11.67
CA THR A 403 -4.12 1.47 10.79
C THR A 403 -3.90 2.30 9.53
N TYR A 404 -4.96 2.87 8.96
CA TYR A 404 -4.92 3.65 7.72
C TYR A 404 -4.24 5.00 7.93
N ALA A 405 -4.50 5.67 9.05
CA ALA A 405 -3.80 6.89 9.46
C ALA A 405 -2.30 6.63 9.67
N ALA A 406 -1.96 5.52 10.33
CA ALA A 406 -0.56 5.17 10.62
C ALA A 406 0.24 4.86 9.36
N HIS A 407 -0.31 4.05 8.44
CA HIS A 407 0.35 3.74 7.16
C HIS A 407 0.46 4.95 6.24
N ALA A 408 -0.57 5.80 6.21
CA ALA A 408 -0.53 7.05 5.44
C ALA A 408 0.52 8.02 5.97
N TYR A 409 0.66 8.11 7.29
CA TYR A 409 1.72 8.89 7.92
C TYR A 409 3.11 8.37 7.53
N ASP A 410 3.37 7.08 7.66
CA ASP A 410 4.66 6.49 7.30
C ASP A 410 4.96 6.58 5.80
N GLY A 411 3.95 6.34 4.94
CA GLY A 411 4.09 6.52 3.49
C GLY A 411 4.42 7.95 3.11
N ALA A 412 3.81 8.93 3.77
CA ALA A 412 4.10 10.34 3.57
C ALA A 412 5.50 10.72 4.08
N GLU A 413 5.91 10.30 5.28
CA GLU A 413 7.25 10.53 5.81
C GLU A 413 8.33 9.95 4.88
N MET A 414 8.12 8.72 4.38
CA MET A 414 9.01 8.05 3.42
C MET A 414 9.10 8.82 2.09
N LEU A 415 7.97 9.29 1.59
CA LEU A 415 7.91 10.08 0.35
C LEU A 415 8.64 11.41 0.51
N LEU A 416 8.38 12.14 1.59
CA LEU A 416 9.02 13.42 1.88
C LEU A 416 10.54 13.24 2.04
N TRP A 417 10.97 12.18 2.71
CA TRP A 417 12.38 11.81 2.79
C TRP A 417 12.99 11.59 1.41
N ALA A 418 12.30 10.86 0.53
CA ALA A 418 12.81 10.59 -0.82
C ALA A 418 12.90 11.88 -1.66
N ILE A 419 11.92 12.79 -1.54
CA ILE A 419 11.94 14.09 -2.24
C ILE A 419 13.11 14.96 -1.74
N GLN A 420 13.37 14.98 -0.43
CA GLN A 420 14.49 15.73 0.14
C GLN A 420 15.83 15.29 -0.46
N LEU A 421 16.01 13.98 -0.65
CA LEU A 421 17.25 13.39 -1.17
C LEU A 421 17.36 13.47 -2.69
N ALA A 422 16.27 13.17 -3.39
CA ALA A 422 16.25 13.09 -4.85
C ALA A 422 16.26 14.47 -5.54
N GLY A 423 15.70 15.47 -4.85
CA GLY A 423 15.31 16.72 -5.50
C GLY A 423 13.97 16.59 -6.23
N LEU A 424 13.60 17.64 -6.97
CA LEU A 424 12.33 17.73 -7.67
C LEU A 424 12.40 17.11 -9.08
N ASN A 425 12.54 15.82 -9.10
CA ASN A 425 12.48 15.00 -10.31
C ASN A 425 11.78 13.68 -10.00
N ARG A 426 10.64 13.40 -10.64
CA ARG A 426 9.80 12.22 -10.37
C ARG A 426 10.57 10.91 -10.48
N ALA A 427 11.42 10.77 -11.50
CA ALA A 427 12.19 9.54 -11.72
C ALA A 427 13.26 9.33 -10.63
N LYS A 428 13.91 10.41 -10.20
CA LYS A 428 14.89 10.36 -9.12
C LYS A 428 14.22 10.07 -7.76
N ILE A 429 13.03 10.64 -7.50
CA ILE A 429 12.22 10.34 -6.31
C ILE A 429 11.87 8.84 -6.29
N ARG A 430 11.40 8.33 -7.42
CA ARG A 430 11.11 6.89 -7.60
C ARG A 430 12.35 6.03 -7.29
N ASP A 431 13.51 6.42 -7.80
CA ASP A 431 14.73 5.66 -7.60
C ASP A 431 15.18 5.64 -6.14
N VAL A 432 15.12 6.77 -5.45
CA VAL A 432 15.45 6.83 -4.01
C VAL A 432 14.55 5.92 -3.19
N LEU A 433 13.26 5.85 -3.52
CA LEU A 433 12.33 4.92 -2.88
C LEU A 433 12.65 3.45 -3.22
N ALA A 434 12.83 3.17 -4.51
CA ALA A 434 12.96 1.81 -5.01
C ALA A 434 14.27 1.12 -4.61
N TYR A 435 15.34 1.87 -4.51
CA TYR A 435 16.68 1.32 -4.22
C TYR A 435 17.11 1.48 -2.75
N ARG A 436 16.20 1.89 -1.88
CA ARG A 436 16.46 1.90 -0.44
C ARG A 436 16.61 0.46 0.05
N SER A 437 17.79 0.10 0.57
CA SER A 437 18.10 -1.25 1.04
C SER A 437 17.69 -1.49 2.49
N GLU A 438 17.80 -0.47 3.34
CA GLU A 438 17.45 -0.58 4.75
C GLU A 438 15.94 -0.49 4.99
N PRO A 439 15.39 -1.25 5.95
CA PRO A 439 14.00 -1.11 6.32
C PRO A 439 13.67 0.30 6.82
N TRP A 440 12.52 0.83 6.40
CA TRP A 440 11.97 2.04 7.00
C TRP A 440 11.55 1.77 8.44
N GLN A 441 11.94 2.62 9.35
CA GLN A 441 11.57 2.52 10.76
C GLN A 441 10.42 3.48 11.05
N GLY A 442 9.20 3.03 10.80
CA GLY A 442 7.99 3.82 10.90
C GLY A 442 7.21 3.61 12.20
N VAL A 443 6.06 4.28 12.28
CA VAL A 443 5.09 4.10 13.37
C VAL A 443 4.30 2.81 13.23
N VAL A 444 4.22 2.26 12.01
CA VAL A 444 3.65 0.92 11.79
C VAL A 444 4.64 -0.19 12.11
N GLY A 445 5.92 0.11 12.18
CA GLY A 445 7.01 -0.84 12.41
C GLY A 445 8.08 -0.74 11.34
N LYS A 446 8.67 -1.88 11.01
CA LYS A 446 9.69 -1.98 9.95
C LYS A 446 9.00 -2.25 8.63
N ILE A 447 9.14 -1.34 7.66
CA ILE A 447 8.67 -1.53 6.29
C ILE A 447 9.87 -1.86 5.41
N GLN A 448 9.90 -3.05 4.83
CA GLN A 448 10.91 -3.49 3.88
C GLN A 448 10.27 -3.75 2.53
N PHE A 449 10.66 -3.02 1.49
CA PHE A 449 10.17 -3.32 0.15
C PHE A 449 10.75 -4.62 -0.38
N THR A 450 9.87 -5.40 -1.02
CA THR A 450 10.23 -6.56 -1.84
C THR A 450 10.79 -6.11 -3.21
N ALA A 451 11.21 -7.06 -4.02
CA ALA A 451 11.57 -6.78 -5.42
C ALA A 451 10.41 -6.18 -6.22
N ALA A 452 9.17 -6.49 -5.85
CA ALA A 452 7.96 -5.95 -6.48
C ALA A 452 7.55 -4.57 -5.91
N LEU A 453 8.34 -3.95 -5.04
CA LEU A 453 8.07 -2.68 -4.37
C LEU A 453 6.87 -2.74 -3.41
N ASP A 454 6.60 -3.93 -2.89
CA ASP A 454 5.59 -4.23 -1.89
C ASP A 454 6.20 -4.21 -0.49
N GLY A 455 5.59 -3.49 0.45
CA GLY A 455 6.04 -3.44 1.83
C GLY A 455 5.81 -4.76 2.54
N ARG A 456 6.80 -5.17 3.33
CA ARG A 456 6.66 -6.26 4.29
C ARG A 456 6.69 -5.68 5.68
N GLU A 457 5.53 -5.70 6.32
CA GLU A 457 5.39 -5.44 7.74
C GLU A 457 4.93 -6.70 8.45
N GLU A 458 5.07 -6.69 9.76
CA GLU A 458 4.46 -7.68 10.63
C GLU A 458 2.94 -7.54 10.63
N VAL A 459 2.22 -8.66 10.65
CA VAL A 459 0.77 -8.72 10.80
C VAL A 459 0.41 -9.32 12.16
N PHE A 460 -0.70 -8.88 12.71
CA PHE A 460 -1.17 -9.21 14.04
C PHE A 460 -2.58 -9.76 13.99
N LEU A 461 -3.02 -10.36 15.09
CA LEU A 461 -4.43 -10.59 15.36
C LEU A 461 -4.89 -9.62 16.44
N ALA A 462 -6.02 -8.98 16.19
CA ALA A 462 -6.70 -8.17 17.18
C ALA A 462 -7.89 -8.96 17.73
N ILE A 463 -7.98 -9.08 19.06
CA ILE A 463 -9.07 -9.76 19.75
C ILE A 463 -9.84 -8.72 20.55
N HIS A 464 -11.16 -8.69 20.42
CA HIS A 464 -11.99 -7.81 21.23
C HIS A 464 -12.18 -8.44 22.61
N GLU A 465 -11.56 -7.83 23.63
CA GLU A 465 -11.52 -8.34 24.99
C GLU A 465 -11.75 -7.21 26.01
N GLY A 466 -12.73 -7.41 26.89
CA GLY A 466 -13.04 -6.44 27.94
C GLY A 466 -13.44 -5.05 27.37
N GLY A 467 -14.19 -5.04 26.28
CA GLY A 467 -14.72 -3.83 25.65
C GLY A 467 -13.72 -3.09 24.76
N ARG A 468 -12.59 -3.66 24.41
CA ARG A 468 -11.58 -3.04 23.53
C ARG A 468 -10.80 -4.05 22.70
N TRP A 469 -10.21 -3.61 21.61
CA TRP A 469 -9.28 -4.40 20.83
C TRP A 469 -7.94 -4.55 21.54
N ARG A 470 -7.40 -5.79 21.58
CA ARG A 470 -6.07 -6.16 22.04
C ARG A 470 -5.30 -6.82 20.91
N TYR A 471 -4.05 -6.46 20.75
CA TYR A 471 -3.24 -6.86 19.58
C TYR A 471 -2.17 -7.85 19.97
N TYR A 472 -2.06 -8.92 19.22
CA TYR A 472 -1.18 -10.05 19.52
C TYR A 472 -0.39 -10.45 18.29
N SER A 473 0.91 -10.69 18.47
CA SER A 473 1.72 -11.38 17.46
C SER A 473 1.44 -12.88 17.43
N ARG A 474 1.95 -13.54 16.39
CA ARG A 474 1.90 -15.01 16.30
C ARG A 474 2.49 -15.68 17.53
N GLU A 475 3.62 -15.18 18.00
CA GLU A 475 4.36 -15.74 19.14
C GLU A 475 3.59 -15.56 20.44
N GLN A 476 3.01 -14.39 20.68
CA GLN A 476 2.22 -14.11 21.88
C GLN A 476 0.99 -15.03 22.00
N LEU A 477 0.37 -15.35 20.87
CA LEU A 477 -0.75 -16.29 20.84
C LEU A 477 -0.29 -17.77 20.78
N ASN A 478 1.01 -18.03 20.71
CA ASN A 478 1.53 -19.39 20.52
C ASN A 478 0.81 -20.12 19.37
N ILE A 479 0.67 -19.45 18.22
CA ILE A 479 0.07 -20.07 17.03
C ILE A 479 1.08 -21.09 16.50
N PRO A 480 0.72 -22.38 16.46
CA PRO A 480 1.65 -23.40 16.01
C PRO A 480 2.10 -23.17 14.58
N SER A 481 3.41 -23.24 14.32
CA SER A 481 3.95 -23.42 12.99
C SER A 481 4.09 -24.92 12.77
N GLY A 482 3.40 -25.50 11.82
CA GLY A 482 3.46 -26.93 11.55
C GLY A 482 3.86 -27.21 10.12
N GLU A 483 4.36 -28.42 9.85
CA GLU A 483 4.48 -28.91 8.48
C GLU A 483 3.11 -28.93 7.83
N ILE A 484 3.08 -28.54 6.57
CA ILE A 484 1.90 -28.59 5.73
C ILE A 484 1.59 -30.06 5.49
N GLU A 485 0.36 -30.46 5.80
CA GLU A 485 -0.16 -31.73 5.28
C GLU A 485 0.02 -31.70 3.77
N LYS A 486 0.63 -32.76 3.21
CA LYS A 486 1.00 -32.83 1.80
C LYS A 486 -0.13 -32.35 0.92
N TYR A 487 0.02 -31.16 0.44
CA TYR A 487 -0.90 -30.54 -0.51
C TYR A 487 -0.84 -31.34 -1.82
N THR A 488 -1.92 -32.00 -2.17
CA THR A 488 -2.06 -32.70 -3.45
C THR A 488 -2.27 -31.67 -4.58
N ASP A 489 -1.48 -31.37 -5.17
CA ASP A 489 -0.55 -31.00 -6.14
C ASP A 489 -0.98 -30.43 -7.49
N HIS A 490 -2.25 -30.06 -7.69
CA HIS A 490 -2.63 -29.38 -8.93
C HIS A 490 -2.20 -27.90 -9.00
N LEU A 491 -1.73 -27.31 -7.90
CA LEU A 491 -1.09 -25.98 -7.91
C LEU A 491 0.46 -26.04 -7.95
N ARG A 492 1.05 -27.20 -7.82
CA ARG A 492 2.51 -27.38 -8.00
C ARG A 492 2.92 -27.45 -9.46
N THR A 493 1.99 -27.59 -10.37
CA THR A 493 2.27 -27.62 -11.79
C THR A 493 2.16 -26.21 -12.39
N ILE A 494 3.01 -25.31 -11.94
CA ILE A 494 3.52 -24.30 -12.87
C ILE A 494 4.78 -24.93 -13.45
N PRO A 495 4.74 -25.45 -14.68
CA PRO A 495 5.92 -25.98 -15.33
C PRO A 495 6.84 -24.79 -15.60
N GLY A 496 7.99 -24.79 -15.01
CA GLY A 496 9.00 -23.80 -15.30
C GLY A 496 10.22 -24.08 -14.46
N ASP A 497 11.26 -24.48 -15.11
CA ASP A 497 12.59 -24.45 -14.55
C ASP A 497 12.89 -23.01 -14.10
N LEU A 498 12.90 -22.78 -12.79
CA LEU A 498 13.19 -21.47 -12.19
C LEU A 498 14.57 -20.94 -12.61
N THR A 499 15.44 -21.79 -13.12
CA THR A 499 16.77 -21.38 -13.64
C THR A 499 16.67 -20.46 -14.85
N GLN A 500 15.58 -20.52 -15.64
CA GLN A 500 15.37 -19.58 -16.75
C GLN A 500 15.11 -18.14 -16.27
N PHE A 501 14.73 -17.95 -15.00
CA PHE A 501 14.52 -16.61 -14.41
C PHE A 501 15.77 -16.07 -13.70
N GLN A 502 16.84 -16.88 -13.61
CA GLN A 502 18.11 -16.51 -12.97
C GLN A 502 19.14 -16.01 -13.97
N GLN A 503 18.87 -16.05 -15.27
CA GLN A 503 19.77 -15.51 -16.28
C GLN A 503 19.46 -14.02 -16.53
N PRO A 504 20.50 -13.16 -16.64
CA PRO A 504 20.40 -11.71 -16.79
C PRO A 504 19.69 -11.27 -18.06
#